data_80cd6b5e933d5b479a6eabc5057865f3
#
_entry.id   80cd6b5e933d5b479a6eabc5057865f3
#
_cell.length_a   1.000
_cell.length_b   1.000
_cell.length_c   1.000
_cell.angle_alpha   90.00
_cell.angle_beta   90.00
_cell.angle_gamma   90.00
#
_symmetry.space_group_name_H-M   'P 1'
#
loop_
_entity.id
_entity.type
_entity.pdbx_description
1 polymer ?
#
loop_
_entity_poly.entity_id
_entity_poly.type
_entity_poly.pdbx_seq_one_letter_code
_entity_poly.pdbx_strand_id
1 'polypeptide(L)'
;MNYIFKTALFVAALALAAGGGKTGQNAETQDTAAVQQETGPHADNDLNREYVATLGGHRFEINIKRTADATLPAVSDELGSTFYDNRVEITATRDGEELFTKQFTKSDFADFVPAADSKGCVLLGMAFDQENSSAATLRFGAQIGQPGIEEGPAFIVEIPAGGGACSIVRDMRQDTMGEEGEQ
;
A
#
# COMPACT_ATOMS: atom_id res chain seq x y z
N MET A 1 -2.96 41.71 -0.36
CA MET A 1 -4.12 41.19 -1.11
C MET A 1 -4.89 40.28 -0.16
N ASN A 2 -6.05 40.74 0.29
CA ASN A 2 -6.76 40.24 1.45
C ASN A 2 -7.63 39.02 1.10
N TYR A 3 -7.45 37.90 1.80
CA TYR A 3 -8.36 36.78 1.73
C TYR A 3 -9.32 36.84 2.93
N ILE A 4 -10.59 37.05 2.64
CA ILE A 4 -11.69 37.18 3.57
C ILE A 4 -12.13 35.76 3.99
N PHE A 5 -11.97 35.43 5.28
CA PHE A 5 -12.61 34.28 5.92
C PHE A 5 -14.10 34.54 6.07
N LYS A 6 -14.95 33.71 5.46
CA LYS A 6 -16.40 33.68 5.73
C LYS A 6 -16.68 32.63 6.79
N THR A 7 -16.88 33.12 8.03
CA THR A 7 -17.42 32.33 9.14
C THR A 7 -18.94 32.25 8.98
N ALA A 8 -19.51 31.07 8.82
CA ALA A 8 -20.96 30.84 8.90
C ALA A 8 -21.34 30.50 10.34
N LEU A 9 -22.08 31.40 10.95
CA LEU A 9 -22.65 31.26 12.30
C LEU A 9 -24.00 30.53 12.18
N PHE A 10 -24.11 29.30 12.72
CA PHE A 10 -25.39 28.61 12.88
C PHE A 10 -25.99 28.97 14.25
N VAL A 11 -27.13 29.64 14.22
CA VAL A 11 -27.94 29.94 15.40
C VAL A 11 -28.89 28.75 15.62
N ALA A 12 -28.74 28.05 16.76
CA ALA A 12 -29.71 27.05 17.20
C ALA A 12 -30.81 27.71 18.02
N ALA A 13 -32.04 27.61 17.57
CA ALA A 13 -33.23 28.06 18.30
C ALA A 13 -33.68 26.97 19.28
N LEU A 14 -33.64 27.26 20.59
CA LEU A 14 -34.25 26.45 21.65
C LEU A 14 -35.75 26.74 21.70
N ALA A 15 -36.59 25.73 21.53
CA ALA A 15 -38.00 25.78 21.91
C ALA A 15 -38.19 24.99 23.22
N LEU A 16 -38.51 25.72 24.31
CA LEU A 16 -38.99 25.12 25.54
C LEU A 16 -40.49 24.85 25.41
N ALA A 17 -40.90 23.60 25.58
CA ALA A 17 -42.27 23.25 25.91
C ALA A 17 -42.31 22.59 27.28
N ALA A 18 -42.94 23.26 28.25
CA ALA A 18 -43.20 22.69 29.57
C ALA A 18 -44.46 21.85 29.53
N GLY A 19 -44.43 20.68 30.14
CA GLY A 19 -45.62 19.81 30.35
C GLY A 19 -45.27 18.65 31.27
N GLY A 20 -45.76 18.73 32.53
CA GLY A 20 -45.42 17.77 33.58
C GLY A 20 -46.15 16.44 33.50
N GLY A 21 -45.60 15.41 34.18
CA GLY A 21 -46.25 14.11 34.43
C GLY A 21 -45.25 13.04 34.82
N LYS A 22 -45.38 12.55 36.04
CA LYS A 22 -44.60 11.47 36.72
C LYS A 22 -44.52 10.16 35.91
N THR A 23 -43.42 9.52 35.88
CA THR A 23 -43.08 8.19 36.48
C THR A 23 -41.84 7.61 35.81
N GLY A 24 -40.94 7.06 36.61
CA GLY A 24 -39.62 6.65 36.21
C GLY A 24 -39.59 5.46 35.25
N GLN A 25 -38.57 5.51 34.42
CA GLN A 25 -37.81 4.38 33.92
C GLN A 25 -36.49 4.94 33.38
N ASN A 26 -35.41 4.41 33.93
CA ASN A 26 -34.07 4.62 33.40
C ASN A 26 -34.04 4.19 31.93
N ALA A 27 -34.02 5.15 31.01
CA ALA A 27 -33.59 4.93 29.65
C ALA A 27 -32.14 5.39 29.61
N GLU A 28 -31.20 4.44 29.66
CA GLU A 28 -29.85 4.66 29.21
C GLU A 28 -29.92 5.08 27.75
N THR A 29 -29.66 6.35 27.52
CA THR A 29 -29.44 6.89 26.20
C THR A 29 -28.08 6.30 25.76
N GLN A 30 -28.12 5.17 25.08
CA GLN A 30 -26.97 4.74 24.27
C GLN A 30 -26.76 5.83 23.21
N ASP A 31 -25.79 6.65 23.46
CA ASP A 31 -25.20 7.51 22.45
C ASP A 31 -24.56 6.60 21.40
N THR A 32 -25.36 6.19 20.42
CA THR A 32 -24.90 5.47 19.27
C THR A 32 -24.17 6.52 18.41
N ALA A 33 -22.90 6.75 18.72
CA ALA A 33 -22.02 7.45 17.80
C ALA A 33 -22.15 6.73 16.46
N ALA A 34 -22.79 7.39 15.50
CA ALA A 34 -22.86 6.93 14.14
C ALA A 34 -21.41 6.81 13.66
N VAL A 35 -20.91 5.58 13.57
CA VAL A 35 -19.67 5.28 12.88
C VAL A 35 -19.90 5.77 11.45
N GLN A 36 -19.27 6.88 11.09
CA GLN A 36 -19.24 7.34 9.72
C GLN A 36 -18.51 6.24 8.94
N GLN A 37 -19.26 5.39 8.26
CA GLN A 37 -18.72 4.49 7.26
C GLN A 37 -18.07 5.38 6.21
N GLU A 38 -16.75 5.33 6.12
CA GLU A 38 -16.03 5.94 5.02
C GLU A 38 -16.53 5.30 3.72
N THR A 39 -17.24 6.09 2.92
CA THR A 39 -17.90 5.64 1.68
C THR A 39 -16.94 5.77 0.50
N GLY A 40 -15.85 5.03 0.49
CA GLY A 40 -14.87 5.05 -0.60
C GLY A 40 -13.81 3.95 -0.43
N PRO A 41 -12.96 3.74 -1.43
CA PRO A 41 -11.85 2.80 -1.29
C PRO A 41 -10.89 3.26 -0.19
N HIS A 42 -10.46 2.32 0.64
CA HIS A 42 -9.42 2.55 1.64
C HIS A 42 -8.06 2.67 0.95
N ALA A 43 -7.20 3.54 1.48
CA ALA A 43 -5.82 3.69 1.03
C ALA A 43 -4.87 3.06 2.05
N ASP A 44 -3.88 2.31 1.56
CA ASP A 44 -2.74 1.94 2.38
C ASP A 44 -1.93 3.17 2.77
N ASN A 45 -1.23 3.09 3.91
CA ASN A 45 -0.29 4.12 4.29
C ASN A 45 0.86 4.22 3.29
N ASP A 46 1.29 5.42 2.97
CA ASP A 46 2.49 5.65 2.17
C ASP A 46 3.71 5.04 2.87
N LEU A 47 4.56 4.40 2.08
CA LEU A 47 5.82 3.82 2.54
C LEU A 47 6.98 4.45 1.76
N ASN A 48 8.00 4.91 2.47
CA ASN A 48 9.26 5.35 1.88
C ASN A 48 10.42 4.63 2.56
N ARG A 49 11.24 3.92 1.79
CA ARG A 49 12.42 3.20 2.30
C ARG A 49 13.64 3.61 1.51
N GLU A 50 14.71 3.96 2.25
CA GLU A 50 15.99 4.34 1.70
C GLU A 50 17.05 3.31 2.07
N TYR A 51 17.86 2.93 1.09
CA TYR A 51 18.96 2.00 1.27
C TYR A 51 20.24 2.62 0.74
N VAL A 52 21.34 2.32 1.41
CA VAL A 52 22.69 2.66 0.95
C VAL A 52 23.51 1.37 0.97
N ALA A 53 24.09 1.01 -0.17
CA ALA A 53 24.88 -0.19 -0.34
C ALA A 53 26.19 0.10 -1.07
N THR A 54 27.24 -0.67 -0.79
CA THR A 54 28.48 -0.67 -1.60
C THR A 54 28.53 -1.97 -2.37
N LEU A 55 28.41 -1.89 -3.69
CA LEU A 55 28.41 -3.04 -4.60
C LEU A 55 29.51 -2.86 -5.64
N GLY A 56 30.45 -3.82 -5.70
CA GLY A 56 31.56 -3.75 -6.64
C GLY A 56 32.47 -2.51 -6.50
N GLY A 57 32.55 -1.93 -5.30
CA GLY A 57 33.33 -0.74 -5.01
C GLY A 57 32.60 0.60 -5.30
N HIS A 58 31.36 0.57 -5.78
CA HIS A 58 30.52 1.73 -6.03
C HIS A 58 29.47 1.90 -4.92
N ARG A 59 29.15 3.16 -4.58
CA ARG A 59 28.10 3.50 -3.64
C ARG A 59 26.76 3.62 -4.37
N PHE A 60 25.81 2.81 -3.96
CA PHE A 60 24.44 2.86 -4.45
C PHE A 60 23.52 3.46 -3.39
N GLU A 61 22.64 4.35 -3.81
CA GLU A 61 21.52 4.84 -3.01
C GLU A 61 20.23 4.45 -3.72
N ILE A 62 19.33 3.81 -2.99
CA ILE A 62 18.08 3.27 -3.55
C ILE A 62 16.95 3.80 -2.69
N ASN A 63 15.98 4.45 -3.33
CA ASN A 63 14.74 4.89 -2.70
C ASN A 63 13.58 4.06 -3.26
N ILE A 64 12.77 3.50 -2.37
CA ILE A 64 11.55 2.75 -2.72
C ILE A 64 10.37 3.44 -2.07
N LYS A 65 9.48 3.97 -2.89
CA LYS A 65 8.26 4.65 -2.45
C LYS A 65 7.03 3.87 -2.90
N ARG A 66 6.15 3.47 -1.96
CA ARG A 66 4.82 2.93 -2.24
C ARG A 66 3.77 3.96 -1.89
N THR A 67 2.82 4.18 -2.79
CA THR A 67 1.67 5.06 -2.58
C THR A 67 0.41 4.40 -3.12
N ALA A 68 -0.72 4.59 -2.44
CA ALA A 68 -2.02 4.23 -2.98
C ALA A 68 -2.33 5.09 -4.21
N ASP A 69 -2.81 4.47 -5.29
CA ASP A 69 -3.03 5.16 -6.57
C ASP A 69 -4.49 5.05 -7.01
N ALA A 70 -5.23 6.14 -6.84
CA ALA A 70 -6.65 6.22 -7.22
C ALA A 70 -6.88 6.14 -8.74
N THR A 71 -5.84 6.17 -9.57
CA THR A 71 -5.95 6.00 -11.02
C THR A 71 -5.94 4.53 -11.46
N LEU A 72 -5.51 3.63 -10.55
CA LEU A 72 -5.57 2.20 -10.77
C LEU A 72 -6.97 1.66 -10.45
N PRO A 73 -7.36 0.51 -11.05
CA PRO A 73 -8.61 -0.14 -10.67
C PRO A 73 -8.64 -0.48 -9.18
N ALA A 74 -9.68 -0.04 -8.48
CA ALA A 74 -9.89 -0.43 -7.10
C ALA A 74 -10.11 -1.94 -6.99
N VAL A 75 -9.68 -2.53 -5.88
CA VAL A 75 -9.89 -3.95 -5.58
C VAL A 75 -10.92 -4.11 -4.46
N SER A 76 -11.59 -5.25 -4.41
CA SER A 76 -12.53 -5.57 -3.33
C SER A 76 -12.09 -6.87 -2.66
N ASP A 77 -12.10 -6.87 -1.33
CA ASP A 77 -11.91 -8.08 -0.54
C ASP A 77 -13.17 -8.96 -0.55
N GLU A 78 -13.09 -10.10 0.11
CA GLU A 78 -14.20 -11.05 0.23
C GLU A 78 -15.38 -10.52 1.07
N LEU A 79 -15.14 -9.52 1.91
CA LEU A 79 -16.14 -8.87 2.77
C LEU A 79 -16.83 -7.69 2.08
N GLY A 80 -16.40 -7.34 0.84
CA GLY A 80 -16.94 -6.24 0.06
C GLY A 80 -16.33 -4.88 0.38
N SER A 81 -15.30 -4.80 1.22
CA SER A 81 -14.51 -3.58 1.40
C SER A 81 -13.72 -3.28 0.14
N THR A 82 -13.58 -2.02 -0.21
CA THR A 82 -12.83 -1.60 -1.40
C THR A 82 -11.55 -0.88 -1.01
N PHE A 83 -10.50 -1.08 -1.82
CA PHE A 83 -9.16 -0.54 -1.58
C PHE A 83 -8.60 0.03 -2.87
N TYR A 84 -7.81 1.09 -2.76
CA TYR A 84 -6.95 1.52 -3.86
C TYR A 84 -5.80 0.53 -4.01
N ASP A 85 -5.41 0.23 -5.26
CA ASP A 85 -4.18 -0.50 -5.51
C ASP A 85 -2.98 0.44 -5.35
N ASN A 86 -1.79 -0.12 -5.20
CA ASN A 86 -0.57 0.62 -4.93
C ASN A 86 0.30 0.74 -6.19
N ARG A 87 1.02 1.86 -6.25
CA ARG A 87 2.16 2.07 -7.15
C ARG A 87 3.43 2.08 -6.32
N VAL A 88 4.44 1.37 -6.79
CA VAL A 88 5.78 1.40 -6.21
C VAL A 88 6.72 2.08 -7.21
N GLU A 89 7.40 3.12 -6.74
CA GLU A 89 8.47 3.79 -7.49
C GLU A 89 9.82 3.44 -6.87
N ILE A 90 10.77 3.05 -7.71
CA ILE A 90 12.15 2.76 -7.33
C ILE A 90 13.07 3.72 -8.07
N THR A 91 13.79 4.53 -7.32
CA THR A 91 14.90 5.37 -7.84
C THR A 91 16.22 4.80 -7.35
N ALA A 92 17.18 4.65 -8.25
CA ALA A 92 18.53 4.21 -7.92
C ALA A 92 19.56 5.19 -8.46
N THR A 93 20.55 5.50 -7.62
CA THR A 93 21.76 6.26 -8.02
C THR A 93 23.02 5.43 -7.78
N ARG A 94 24.08 5.72 -8.48
CA ARG A 94 25.42 5.18 -8.27
C ARG A 94 26.43 6.31 -8.24
N ASP A 95 27.19 6.40 -7.15
CA ASP A 95 28.20 7.45 -6.91
C ASP A 95 27.62 8.87 -7.08
N GLY A 96 26.31 9.05 -6.79
CA GLY A 96 25.56 10.29 -6.90
C GLY A 96 24.92 10.56 -8.26
N GLU A 97 25.11 9.70 -9.26
CA GLU A 97 24.48 9.81 -10.58
C GLU A 97 23.25 8.91 -10.66
N GLU A 98 22.13 9.44 -11.19
CA GLU A 98 20.90 8.66 -11.38
C GLU A 98 21.14 7.56 -12.43
N LEU A 99 20.79 6.32 -12.06
CA LEU A 99 20.83 5.16 -12.95
C LEU A 99 19.48 4.94 -13.63
N PHE A 100 18.42 4.96 -12.83
CA PHE A 100 17.05 4.79 -13.32
C PHE A 100 16.03 5.24 -12.27
N THR A 101 14.84 5.57 -12.77
CA THR A 101 13.60 5.61 -12.00
C THR A 101 12.60 4.69 -12.69
N LYS A 102 12.03 3.71 -11.95
CA LYS A 102 11.05 2.74 -12.44
C LYS A 102 9.82 2.69 -11.55
N GLN A 103 8.67 2.46 -12.19
CA GLN A 103 7.41 2.31 -11.49
C GLN A 103 6.85 0.91 -11.74
N PHE A 104 6.24 0.35 -10.70
CA PHE A 104 5.60 -0.96 -10.72
C PHE A 104 4.19 -0.85 -10.15
N THR A 105 3.30 -1.63 -10.74
CA THR A 105 1.94 -1.86 -10.29
C THR A 105 1.68 -3.36 -10.24
N LYS A 106 0.58 -3.80 -9.68
CA LYS A 106 0.21 -5.22 -9.68
C LYS A 106 0.17 -5.82 -11.10
N SER A 107 -0.19 -5.02 -12.11
CA SER A 107 -0.29 -5.49 -13.50
C SER A 107 1.04 -5.96 -14.08
N ASP A 108 2.18 -5.48 -13.59
CA ASP A 108 3.51 -5.92 -14.03
C ASP A 108 3.80 -7.38 -13.65
N PHE A 109 3.04 -7.94 -12.72
CA PHE A 109 3.16 -9.30 -12.22
C PHE A 109 2.08 -10.24 -12.74
N ALA A 110 1.18 -9.76 -13.61
CA ALA A 110 -0.01 -10.52 -14.04
C ALA A 110 0.31 -11.83 -14.77
N ASP A 111 1.44 -11.90 -15.49
CA ASP A 111 1.85 -13.09 -16.22
C ASP A 111 2.34 -14.23 -15.30
N PHE A 112 2.57 -13.94 -14.02
CA PHE A 112 3.16 -14.87 -13.05
C PHE A 112 2.16 -15.34 -11.98
N VAL A 113 0.93 -14.81 -11.98
CA VAL A 113 -0.12 -15.13 -11.01
C VAL A 113 -1.42 -15.42 -11.74
N PRO A 114 -2.08 -16.56 -11.48
CA PRO A 114 -3.41 -16.80 -12.00
C PRO A 114 -4.35 -15.65 -11.63
N ALA A 115 -5.19 -15.23 -12.56
CA ALA A 115 -6.12 -14.11 -12.34
C ALA A 115 -7.05 -14.33 -11.15
N ALA A 116 -7.38 -15.59 -10.82
CA ALA A 116 -8.17 -15.95 -9.66
C ALA A 116 -7.44 -15.62 -8.35
N ASP A 117 -6.11 -15.88 -8.29
CA ASP A 117 -5.30 -15.70 -7.09
C ASP A 117 -4.91 -14.24 -6.84
N SER A 118 -4.92 -13.41 -7.90
CA SER A 118 -4.67 -11.97 -7.81
C SER A 118 -5.93 -11.12 -7.59
N LYS A 119 -7.13 -11.75 -7.64
CA LYS A 119 -8.39 -11.08 -7.40
C LYS A 119 -8.47 -10.61 -5.95
N GLY A 120 -8.80 -9.33 -5.74
CA GLY A 120 -8.85 -8.74 -4.40
C GLY A 120 -7.48 -8.43 -3.79
N CYS A 121 -6.38 -8.66 -4.53
CA CYS A 121 -5.03 -8.35 -4.09
C CYS A 121 -4.56 -6.98 -4.60
N VAL A 122 -3.63 -6.38 -3.88
CA VAL A 122 -2.89 -5.17 -4.22
C VAL A 122 -1.40 -5.47 -4.31
N LEU A 123 -0.60 -4.60 -4.91
CA LEU A 123 0.86 -4.65 -4.77
C LEU A 123 1.22 -4.20 -3.34
N LEU A 124 1.53 -5.16 -2.46
CA LEU A 124 1.85 -4.87 -1.04
C LEU A 124 3.12 -4.04 -0.89
N GLY A 125 4.09 -4.21 -1.78
CA GLY A 125 5.32 -3.43 -1.78
C GLY A 125 6.49 -4.14 -2.43
N MET A 126 7.63 -3.45 -2.38
CA MET A 126 8.92 -3.96 -2.84
C MET A 126 10.01 -3.65 -1.81
N ALA A 127 11.06 -4.48 -1.78
CA ALA A 127 12.21 -4.31 -0.90
C ALA A 127 13.50 -4.61 -1.66
N PHE A 128 14.57 -3.87 -1.34
CA PHE A 128 15.87 -4.09 -1.93
C PHE A 128 16.55 -5.34 -1.35
N ASP A 129 16.95 -6.27 -2.21
CA ASP A 129 17.70 -7.47 -1.86
C ASP A 129 19.20 -7.20 -2.06
N GLN A 130 19.81 -6.58 -1.06
CA GLN A 130 21.21 -6.18 -1.11
C GLN A 130 22.14 -7.37 -1.25
N GLU A 131 21.84 -8.49 -0.59
CA GLU A 131 22.73 -9.68 -0.56
C GLU A 131 22.88 -10.33 -1.93
N ASN A 132 21.82 -10.29 -2.72
CA ASN A 132 21.80 -10.90 -4.05
C ASN A 132 21.94 -9.86 -5.18
N SER A 133 22.24 -8.60 -4.85
CA SER A 133 22.52 -7.53 -5.81
C SER A 133 24.02 -7.43 -6.15
N SER A 134 24.31 -6.89 -7.31
CA SER A 134 25.67 -6.59 -7.79
C SER A 134 25.75 -5.20 -8.40
N ALA A 135 26.97 -4.74 -8.71
CA ALA A 135 27.15 -3.46 -9.42
C ALA A 135 26.55 -3.44 -10.83
N ALA A 136 26.25 -4.60 -11.42
CA ALA A 136 25.66 -4.73 -12.75
C ALA A 136 24.13 -4.91 -12.71
N THR A 137 23.58 -5.49 -11.63
CA THR A 137 22.16 -5.82 -11.50
C THR A 137 21.69 -5.60 -10.07
N LEU A 138 20.67 -4.78 -9.90
CA LEU A 138 20.00 -4.58 -8.62
C LEU A 138 18.79 -5.52 -8.53
N ARG A 139 18.66 -6.19 -7.40
CA ARG A 139 17.61 -7.17 -7.14
C ARG A 139 16.66 -6.68 -6.07
N PHE A 140 15.37 -6.94 -6.28
CA PHE A 140 14.30 -6.54 -5.39
C PHE A 140 13.36 -7.72 -5.17
N GLY A 141 12.87 -7.86 -3.93
CA GLY A 141 11.70 -8.68 -3.64
C GLY A 141 10.44 -7.84 -3.87
N ALA A 142 9.39 -8.44 -4.43
CA ALA A 142 8.07 -7.84 -4.54
C ALA A 142 7.03 -8.82 -4.01
N GLN A 143 5.90 -8.31 -3.52
CA GLN A 143 4.82 -9.14 -3.02
C GLN A 143 3.46 -8.57 -3.42
N ILE A 144 2.55 -9.46 -3.82
CA ILE A 144 1.14 -9.19 -4.05
C ILE A 144 0.34 -9.93 -2.98
N GLY A 145 -0.68 -9.31 -2.41
CA GLY A 145 -1.52 -9.95 -1.40
C GLY A 145 -2.78 -9.14 -1.12
N GLN A 146 -3.62 -9.67 -0.25
CA GLN A 146 -4.83 -8.96 0.18
C GLN A 146 -4.45 -7.73 1.02
N PRO A 147 -5.19 -6.61 0.91
CA PRO A 147 -4.96 -5.43 1.72
C PRO A 147 -4.96 -5.76 3.22
N GLY A 148 -3.93 -5.29 3.93
CA GLY A 148 -3.78 -5.54 5.37
C GLY A 148 -3.27 -6.93 5.75
N ILE A 149 -2.99 -7.82 4.78
CA ILE A 149 -2.42 -9.15 5.00
C ILE A 149 -1.06 -9.20 4.32
N GLU A 150 0.00 -9.46 5.10
CA GLU A 150 1.39 -9.50 4.58
C GLU A 150 1.74 -10.87 3.96
N GLU A 151 0.74 -11.60 3.46
CA GLU A 151 0.91 -12.90 2.83
C GLU A 151 0.43 -12.86 1.38
N GLY A 152 1.07 -13.68 0.54
CA GLY A 152 0.71 -13.83 -0.86
C GLY A 152 1.90 -14.10 -1.77
N PRO A 153 1.69 -14.25 -3.08
CA PRO A 153 2.73 -14.53 -4.05
C PRO A 153 3.87 -13.53 -3.98
N ALA A 154 5.10 -14.06 -3.86
CA ALA A 154 6.33 -13.27 -3.86
C ALA A 154 7.06 -13.38 -5.20
N PHE A 155 7.80 -12.34 -5.54
CA PHE A 155 8.51 -12.22 -6.81
C PHE A 155 9.91 -11.66 -6.59
N ILE A 156 10.79 -12.02 -7.52
CA ILE A 156 12.13 -11.45 -7.67
C ILE A 156 12.08 -10.56 -8.90
N VAL A 157 12.50 -9.31 -8.73
CA VAL A 157 12.63 -8.33 -9.81
C VAL A 157 14.10 -7.96 -9.94
N GLU A 158 14.69 -8.19 -11.10
CA GLU A 158 16.07 -7.82 -11.41
C GLU A 158 16.08 -6.66 -12.41
N ILE A 159 16.79 -5.60 -12.05
CA ILE A 159 16.91 -4.39 -12.86
C ILE A 159 18.39 -4.18 -13.19
N PRO A 160 18.79 -4.20 -14.49
CA PRO A 160 20.14 -3.85 -14.88
C PRO A 160 20.52 -2.45 -14.39
N ALA A 161 21.69 -2.27 -13.78
CA ALA A 161 22.15 -0.97 -13.29
C ALA A 161 22.35 0.07 -14.40
N GLY A 162 22.51 -0.36 -15.65
CA GLY A 162 22.54 0.53 -16.82
C GLY A 162 21.15 0.93 -17.33
N GLY A 163 20.06 0.57 -16.61
CA GLY A 163 18.69 0.71 -17.09
C GLY A 163 18.31 -0.41 -18.07
N GLY A 164 17.16 -0.30 -18.72
CA GLY A 164 16.67 -1.30 -19.65
C GLY A 164 15.52 -2.15 -19.11
N ALA A 165 15.23 -3.27 -19.75
CA ALA A 165 14.16 -4.18 -19.35
C ALA A 165 14.51 -4.86 -18.01
N CYS A 166 13.56 -4.92 -17.10
CA CYS A 166 13.65 -5.71 -15.90
C CYS A 166 13.20 -7.16 -16.18
N SER A 167 13.73 -8.12 -15.43
CA SER A 167 13.20 -9.47 -15.38
C SER A 167 12.38 -9.64 -14.10
N ILE A 168 11.25 -10.36 -14.22
CA ILE A 168 10.39 -10.70 -13.10
C ILE A 168 10.23 -12.21 -13.10
N VAL A 169 10.42 -12.84 -11.94
CA VAL A 169 10.17 -14.27 -11.75
C VAL A 169 9.48 -14.49 -10.40
N ARG A 170 8.67 -15.54 -10.29
CA ARG A 170 8.05 -15.92 -9.02
C ARG A 170 9.11 -16.44 -8.04
N ASP A 171 9.09 -15.99 -6.80
CA ASP A 171 9.94 -16.53 -5.74
C ASP A 171 9.27 -17.73 -5.06
N MET A 172 9.65 -18.93 -5.51
CA MET A 172 9.09 -20.19 -5.00
C MET A 172 9.61 -20.57 -3.61
N ARG A 173 10.61 -19.85 -3.07
CA ARG A 173 11.20 -20.18 -1.77
C ARG A 173 10.26 -19.90 -0.61
N GLN A 174 9.35 -18.96 -0.75
CA GLN A 174 8.34 -18.67 0.27
C GLN A 174 7.20 -19.69 0.27
N ASP A 175 6.90 -20.31 -0.87
CA ASP A 175 5.86 -21.33 -0.98
C ASP A 175 6.22 -22.63 -0.23
N THR A 176 7.51 -22.91 0.01
CA THR A 176 7.97 -24.14 0.67
C THR A 176 8.10 -24.03 2.20
N MET A 177 8.10 -22.84 2.77
CA MET A 177 8.22 -22.67 4.23
C MET A 177 6.93 -22.99 5.01
N GLY A 178 5.78 -23.12 4.34
CA GLY A 178 4.51 -23.47 4.97
C GLY A 178 4.30 -24.96 5.21
N GLU A 179 5.05 -25.85 4.55
CA GLU A 179 4.82 -27.31 4.59
C GLU A 179 5.66 -28.08 5.64
N GLU A 180 6.67 -27.44 6.26
CA GLU A 180 7.54 -28.13 7.23
C GLU A 180 7.05 -28.06 8.70
N GLY A 181 5.88 -27.51 8.96
CA GLY A 181 5.33 -27.29 10.31
C GLY A 181 4.39 -28.39 10.84
N GLU A 182 4.03 -29.44 10.07
CA GLU A 182 3.13 -30.52 10.51
C GLU A 182 3.78 -31.89 10.39
N GLN A 183 4.66 -32.22 11.33
CA GLN A 183 5.01 -33.60 11.68
C GLN A 183 5.13 -33.77 13.19
#